data_c6a17b5c7143ca040df6b4d6a7763966
#
_entry.id   c6a17b5c7143ca040df6b4d6a7763966
#
_cell.length_a   1.000
_cell.length_b   1.000
_cell.length_c   1.000
_cell.angle_alpha   90.00
_cell.angle_beta   90.00
_cell.angle_gamma   90.00
#
_symmetry.space_group_name_H-M   'P 1'
#
loop_
_entity.id
_entity.type
_entity.pdbx_description
1 polymer ?
#
loop_
_entity_poly.entity_id
_entity_poly.type
_entity_poly.pdbx_seq_one_letter_code
_entity_poly.pdbx_strand_id
1 'polypeptide(L)'
;MTTNLHTGDRFPDFELPNHEAKPVQLSQFTQPGLMDQKLGFLDGYPLILVFYRGFFCPRDRQQFRQLVKFQDELAVNYCKLAVVSADQPIVQAAFRACLGAQWQFLSDEQREIIKQINILDETEGEYAYRAQPYTFVLRPDLTIYKIYNGWFFVGRPTLDELRLDLRALMEARSDYRYEAYNTPEVKQIRIPQQEWKNGAPSLGATGLSIAQGIVRWFDLQSGNGVIAQDGAD
;
A
#
# COMPACT_ATOMS: atom_id res chain seq x y z
N MET A 1 7.07 6.73 23.02
CA MET A 1 5.59 6.78 23.01
C MET A 1 5.07 5.55 22.29
N THR A 2 3.92 5.05 22.66
CA THR A 2 3.25 3.93 22.00
C THR A 2 1.89 4.41 21.52
N THR A 3 1.38 3.85 20.42
CA THR A 3 0.02 4.14 19.97
C THR A 3 -0.99 3.89 21.08
N ASN A 4 -2.09 4.63 21.06
CA ASN A 4 -3.24 4.44 21.97
C ASN A 4 -4.22 3.36 21.47
N LEU A 5 -3.92 2.72 20.33
CA LEU A 5 -4.73 1.66 19.75
C LEU A 5 -4.22 0.28 20.17
N HIS A 6 -5.15 -0.68 20.29
CA HIS A 6 -4.86 -2.06 20.65
C HIS A 6 -5.44 -3.04 19.62
N THR A 7 -4.93 -4.25 19.62
CA THR A 7 -5.52 -5.35 18.85
C THR A 7 -6.97 -5.58 19.29
N GLY A 8 -7.88 -5.65 18.33
CA GLY A 8 -9.32 -5.74 18.56
C GLY A 8 -10.06 -4.39 18.55
N ASP A 9 -9.36 -3.27 18.68
CA ASP A 9 -9.98 -1.96 18.48
C ASP A 9 -10.34 -1.73 17.02
N ARG A 10 -11.33 -0.88 16.77
CA ARG A 10 -11.62 -0.40 15.43
C ARG A 10 -10.68 0.77 15.10
N PHE A 11 -9.94 0.64 13.99
CA PHE A 11 -9.09 1.72 13.49
C PHE A 11 -9.96 2.90 13.03
N PRO A 12 -9.57 4.17 13.31
CA PRO A 12 -10.32 5.34 12.84
C PRO A 12 -10.47 5.32 11.32
N ASP A 13 -11.70 5.50 10.85
CA ASP A 13 -11.96 5.66 9.42
C ASP A 13 -11.80 7.15 9.06
N PHE A 14 -10.73 7.47 8.37
CA PHE A 14 -10.34 8.83 8.01
C PHE A 14 -10.35 9.05 6.50
N GLU A 15 -10.47 10.31 6.10
CA GLU A 15 -10.27 10.74 4.72
C GLU A 15 -8.96 11.55 4.61
N LEU A 16 -8.09 11.19 3.67
CA LEU A 16 -6.85 11.90 3.37
C LEU A 16 -6.67 12.03 1.85
N PRO A 17 -5.99 13.09 1.38
CA PRO A 17 -5.58 13.16 -0.01
C PRO A 17 -4.53 12.08 -0.32
N ASN A 18 -4.69 11.42 -1.46
CA ASN A 18 -3.70 10.47 -1.96
C ASN A 18 -2.56 11.20 -2.71
N HIS A 19 -1.61 10.44 -3.25
CA HIS A 19 -0.49 10.93 -4.05
C HIS A 19 -0.91 11.69 -5.34
N GLU A 20 -2.17 11.62 -5.75
CA GLU A 20 -2.77 12.43 -6.84
C GLU A 20 -3.55 13.64 -6.29
N ALA A 21 -3.42 13.94 -5.01
CA ALA A 21 -4.19 14.96 -4.28
C ALA A 21 -5.72 14.76 -4.32
N LYS A 22 -6.18 13.52 -4.53
CA LYS A 22 -7.60 13.16 -4.49
C LYS A 22 -7.96 12.66 -3.09
N PRO A 23 -9.09 13.10 -2.51
CA PRO A 23 -9.54 12.60 -1.21
C PRO A 23 -9.89 11.11 -1.31
N VAL A 24 -9.45 10.33 -0.33
CA VAL A 24 -9.70 8.89 -0.25
C VAL A 24 -10.01 8.53 1.19
N GLN A 25 -11.17 7.87 1.38
CA GLN A 25 -11.59 7.32 2.67
C GLN A 25 -10.90 5.97 2.92
N LEU A 26 -10.40 5.73 4.14
CA LEU A 26 -9.68 4.50 4.46
C LEU A 26 -10.52 3.24 4.19
N SER A 27 -11.80 3.26 4.57
CA SER A 27 -12.72 2.14 4.36
C SER A 27 -12.92 1.76 2.89
N GLN A 28 -12.66 2.66 1.94
CA GLN A 28 -12.74 2.34 0.50
C GLN A 28 -11.75 1.26 0.07
N PHE A 29 -10.62 1.11 0.77
CA PHE A 29 -9.63 0.07 0.48
C PHE A 29 -10.11 -1.32 0.87
N THR A 30 -11.01 -1.41 1.82
CA THR A 30 -11.49 -2.68 2.37
C THR A 30 -12.80 -3.15 1.76
N GLN A 31 -13.49 -2.30 1.01
CA GLN A 31 -14.78 -2.65 0.40
C GLN A 31 -14.63 -3.55 -0.83
N PRO A 32 -15.55 -4.51 -1.03
CA PRO A 32 -15.56 -5.34 -2.23
C PRO A 32 -15.97 -4.52 -3.45
N GLY A 33 -15.27 -4.75 -4.57
CA GLY A 33 -15.64 -4.15 -5.85
C GLY A 33 -16.90 -4.76 -6.46
N LEU A 34 -17.41 -4.17 -7.54
CA LEU A 34 -18.62 -4.68 -8.22
C LEU A 34 -18.44 -6.11 -8.73
N MET A 35 -17.24 -6.48 -9.20
CA MET A 35 -16.97 -7.83 -9.67
C MET A 35 -16.92 -8.82 -8.51
N ASP A 36 -16.32 -8.42 -7.39
CA ASP A 36 -16.24 -9.26 -6.19
C ASP A 36 -17.62 -9.59 -5.66
N GLN A 37 -18.51 -8.60 -5.62
CA GLN A 37 -19.90 -8.78 -5.21
C GLN A 37 -20.64 -9.77 -6.12
N LYS A 38 -20.41 -9.72 -7.45
CA LYS A 38 -20.96 -10.67 -8.41
C LYS A 38 -20.45 -12.10 -8.21
N LEU A 39 -19.19 -12.23 -7.74
CA LEU A 39 -18.57 -13.51 -7.42
C LEU A 39 -18.92 -14.03 -6.02
N GLY A 40 -19.66 -13.25 -5.22
CA GLY A 40 -20.05 -13.62 -3.86
C GLY A 40 -19.03 -13.28 -2.78
N PHE A 41 -18.00 -12.49 -3.11
CA PHE A 41 -17.03 -11.97 -2.13
C PHE A 41 -17.59 -10.68 -1.51
N LEU A 42 -18.31 -10.81 -0.40
CA LEU A 42 -19.03 -9.71 0.22
C LEU A 42 -18.30 -9.10 1.42
N ASP A 43 -17.40 -9.86 2.05
CA ASP A 43 -16.73 -9.48 3.30
C ASP A 43 -15.62 -8.42 3.10
N GLY A 44 -15.32 -8.04 1.86
CA GLY A 44 -14.28 -7.05 1.55
C GLY A 44 -12.85 -7.59 1.70
N TYR A 45 -11.88 -6.71 1.93
CA TYR A 45 -10.45 -7.04 1.87
C TYR A 45 -9.73 -6.71 3.17
N PRO A 46 -8.80 -7.56 3.65
CA PRO A 46 -7.84 -7.14 4.66
C PRO A 46 -6.93 -6.05 4.11
N LEU A 47 -6.49 -5.15 5.00
CA LEU A 47 -5.64 -4.01 4.66
C LEU A 47 -4.38 -4.02 5.51
N ILE A 48 -3.22 -3.91 4.86
CA ILE A 48 -1.96 -3.54 5.50
C ILE A 48 -1.85 -2.02 5.42
N LEU A 49 -1.86 -1.34 6.56
CA LEU A 49 -1.74 0.11 6.66
C LEU A 49 -0.40 0.46 7.31
N VAL A 50 0.49 1.13 6.57
CA VAL A 50 1.83 1.46 7.03
C VAL A 50 1.96 2.97 7.26
N PHE A 51 2.26 3.37 8.49
CA PHE A 51 2.72 4.71 8.79
C PHE A 51 4.25 4.75 8.71
N TYR A 52 4.78 5.69 7.94
CA TYR A 52 6.21 5.81 7.72
C TYR A 52 6.69 7.25 7.96
N ARG A 53 7.97 7.40 8.24
CA ARG A 53 8.54 8.70 8.63
C ARG A 53 8.59 9.72 7.50
N GLY A 54 8.78 9.23 6.27
CA GLY A 54 8.90 10.06 5.09
C GLY A 54 9.89 9.46 4.08
N PHE A 55 9.91 10.03 2.86
CA PHE A 55 10.74 9.56 1.74
C PHE A 55 12.25 9.54 2.06
N PHE A 56 12.72 10.36 3.00
CA PHE A 56 14.12 10.48 3.40
C PHE A 56 14.62 9.30 4.24
N CYS A 57 13.71 8.56 4.91
CA CYS A 57 14.10 7.53 5.87
C CYS A 57 14.63 6.26 5.17
N PRO A 58 15.90 5.85 5.35
CA PRO A 58 16.47 4.70 4.67
C PRO A 58 15.83 3.38 5.07
N ARG A 59 15.30 3.27 6.30
CA ARG A 59 14.62 2.07 6.79
C ARG A 59 13.24 1.92 6.15
N ASP A 60 12.52 3.01 5.94
CA ASP A 60 11.24 2.99 5.23
C ASP A 60 11.46 2.63 3.76
N ARG A 61 12.50 3.17 3.14
CA ARG A 61 12.91 2.79 1.78
C ARG A 61 13.22 1.29 1.67
N GLN A 62 13.91 0.72 2.65
CA GLN A 62 14.21 -0.72 2.69
C GLN A 62 12.92 -1.55 2.83
N GLN A 63 12.03 -1.19 3.76
CA GLN A 63 10.74 -1.84 3.93
C GLN A 63 9.91 -1.79 2.63
N PHE A 64 9.83 -0.63 2.00
CA PHE A 64 9.03 -0.45 0.79
C PHE A 64 9.60 -1.22 -0.41
N ARG A 65 10.93 -1.33 -0.54
CA ARG A 65 11.53 -2.22 -1.56
C ARG A 65 11.13 -3.69 -1.38
N GLN A 66 10.95 -4.14 -0.14
CA GLN A 66 10.43 -5.48 0.14
C GLN A 66 8.93 -5.57 -0.19
N LEU A 67 8.13 -4.57 0.20
CA LEU A 67 6.72 -4.52 -0.11
C LEU A 67 6.44 -4.44 -1.63
N VAL A 68 7.30 -3.78 -2.41
CA VAL A 68 7.21 -3.80 -3.89
C VAL A 68 7.32 -5.22 -4.44
N LYS A 69 8.21 -6.04 -3.90
CA LYS A 69 8.31 -7.46 -4.29
C LYS A 69 7.11 -8.29 -3.85
N PHE A 70 6.37 -7.82 -2.87
CA PHE A 70 5.21 -8.50 -2.29
C PHE A 70 3.88 -8.05 -2.93
N GLN A 71 3.86 -6.95 -3.67
CA GLN A 71 2.62 -6.35 -4.17
C GLN A 71 1.84 -7.26 -5.13
N ASP A 72 2.53 -8.05 -5.96
CA ASP A 72 1.86 -8.98 -6.88
C ASP A 72 1.19 -10.13 -6.11
N GLU A 73 1.84 -10.60 -5.02
CA GLU A 73 1.26 -11.60 -4.13
C GLU A 73 0.03 -11.04 -3.40
N LEU A 74 0.07 -9.78 -2.95
CA LEU A 74 -1.09 -9.11 -2.34
C LEU A 74 -2.25 -8.99 -3.32
N ALA A 75 -1.99 -8.65 -4.57
CA ALA A 75 -3.01 -8.47 -5.60
C ALA A 75 -3.78 -9.77 -5.87
N VAL A 76 -3.08 -10.91 -6.00
CA VAL A 76 -3.71 -12.21 -6.27
C VAL A 76 -4.38 -12.81 -5.03
N ASN A 77 -4.06 -12.35 -3.83
CA ASN A 77 -4.63 -12.81 -2.57
C ASN A 77 -5.67 -11.84 -2.00
N TYR A 78 -6.16 -10.90 -2.80
CA TYR A 78 -7.22 -9.96 -2.42
C TYR A 78 -6.89 -9.11 -1.17
N CYS A 79 -5.62 -8.85 -0.92
CA CYS A 79 -5.17 -8.00 0.18
C CYS A 79 -4.81 -6.62 -0.35
N LYS A 80 -5.12 -5.59 0.42
CA LYS A 80 -4.80 -4.21 0.08
C LYS A 80 -3.65 -3.68 0.92
N LEU A 81 -2.95 -2.70 0.36
CA LEU A 81 -1.86 -2.00 1.02
C LEU A 81 -2.05 -0.50 0.81
N ALA A 82 -1.93 0.27 1.88
CA ALA A 82 -1.88 1.72 1.85
C ALA A 82 -0.79 2.22 2.80
N VAL A 83 -0.20 3.37 2.49
CA VAL A 83 0.85 3.95 3.32
C VAL A 83 0.53 5.41 3.63
N VAL A 84 0.88 5.88 4.82
CA VAL A 84 0.56 7.23 5.32
C VAL A 84 1.84 7.90 5.82
N SER A 85 2.06 9.14 5.46
CA SER A 85 3.08 10.01 6.05
C SER A 85 2.64 11.48 6.06
N ALA A 86 3.41 12.31 6.73
CA ALA A 86 3.24 13.76 6.70
C ALA A 86 3.87 14.44 5.47
N ASP A 87 4.34 13.68 4.48
CA ASP A 87 4.85 14.23 3.24
C ASP A 87 3.69 14.73 2.35
N GLN A 88 3.92 15.81 1.60
CA GLN A 88 2.94 16.34 0.66
C GLN A 88 2.64 15.35 -0.48
N PRO A 89 1.43 15.41 -1.08
CA PRO A 89 1.04 14.51 -2.18
C PRO A 89 2.05 14.44 -3.31
N ILE A 90 2.63 15.56 -3.73
CA ILE A 90 3.63 15.62 -4.81
C ILE A 90 4.92 14.85 -4.45
N VAL A 91 5.36 14.95 -3.20
CA VAL A 91 6.53 14.21 -2.70
C VAL A 91 6.24 12.71 -2.67
N GLN A 92 5.05 12.34 -2.21
CA GLN A 92 4.60 10.96 -2.19
C GLN A 92 4.45 10.38 -3.60
N ALA A 93 3.94 11.15 -4.56
CA ALA A 93 3.84 10.74 -5.96
C ALA A 93 5.24 10.43 -6.54
N ALA A 94 6.20 11.31 -6.33
CA ALA A 94 7.57 11.11 -6.79
C ALA A 94 8.22 9.88 -6.12
N PHE A 95 8.04 9.72 -4.81
CA PHE A 95 8.57 8.58 -4.07
C PHE A 95 7.94 7.27 -4.51
N ARG A 96 6.61 7.23 -4.68
CA ARG A 96 5.87 6.09 -5.20
C ARG A 96 6.38 5.65 -6.58
N ALA A 97 6.55 6.61 -7.50
CA ALA A 97 7.07 6.36 -8.84
C ALA A 97 8.50 5.82 -8.82
N CYS A 98 9.36 6.40 -7.98
CA CYS A 98 10.76 5.95 -7.81
C CYS A 98 10.86 4.49 -7.30
N LEU A 99 9.90 4.06 -6.47
CA LEU A 99 9.84 2.70 -5.94
C LEU A 99 9.24 1.69 -6.92
N GLY A 100 8.45 2.12 -7.91
CA GLY A 100 7.58 1.25 -8.71
C GLY A 100 6.41 0.68 -7.90
N ALA A 101 5.96 1.40 -6.87
CA ALA A 101 4.87 0.97 -6.00
C ALA A 101 3.51 1.17 -6.69
N GLN A 102 2.60 0.22 -6.53
CA GLN A 102 1.27 0.26 -7.14
C GLN A 102 0.16 0.63 -6.14
N TRP A 103 0.43 0.54 -4.84
CA TRP A 103 -0.50 0.91 -3.78
C TRP A 103 -0.65 2.42 -3.60
N GLN A 104 -1.62 2.82 -2.76
CA GLN A 104 -1.93 4.21 -2.47
C GLN A 104 -0.99 4.78 -1.40
N PHE A 105 -0.55 6.00 -1.63
CA PHE A 105 0.16 6.83 -0.67
C PHE A 105 -0.79 7.94 -0.23
N LEU A 106 -0.99 8.10 1.08
CA LEU A 106 -1.92 9.04 1.70
C LEU A 106 -1.15 10.10 2.48
N SER A 107 -1.50 11.35 2.27
CA SER A 107 -0.83 12.50 2.88
C SER A 107 -1.58 13.00 4.10
N ASP A 108 -1.02 12.80 5.28
CA ASP A 108 -1.46 13.43 6.54
C ASP A 108 -0.56 14.64 6.85
N GLU A 109 -0.51 15.61 5.94
CA GLU A 109 0.35 16.80 6.05
C GLU A 109 0.08 17.59 7.34
N GLN A 110 -1.17 17.65 7.78
CA GLN A 110 -1.58 18.32 9.01
C GLN A 110 -1.34 17.45 10.26
N ARG A 111 -0.99 16.19 10.07
CA ARG A 111 -0.69 15.22 11.14
C ARG A 111 -1.89 14.94 12.06
N GLU A 112 -3.10 15.05 11.52
CA GLU A 112 -4.32 14.88 12.31
C GLU A 112 -4.47 13.43 12.77
N ILE A 113 -4.34 12.49 11.85
CA ILE A 113 -4.45 11.05 12.14
C ILE A 113 -3.25 10.57 12.95
N ILE A 114 -2.03 11.01 12.58
CA ILE A 114 -0.79 10.70 13.29
C ILE A 114 -0.88 11.11 14.78
N LYS A 115 -1.48 12.29 15.07
CA LYS A 115 -1.73 12.76 16.45
C LYS A 115 -2.85 11.96 17.11
N GLN A 116 -3.96 11.74 16.40
CA GLN A 116 -5.13 11.03 16.93
C GLN A 116 -4.77 9.63 17.44
N ILE A 117 -3.92 8.90 16.72
CA ILE A 117 -3.49 7.55 17.11
C ILE A 117 -2.20 7.54 17.95
N ASN A 118 -1.76 8.71 18.41
CA ASN A 118 -0.61 8.92 19.31
C ASN A 118 0.71 8.33 18.82
N ILE A 119 1.03 8.52 17.52
CA ILE A 119 2.30 8.09 16.91
C ILE A 119 3.12 9.25 16.37
N LEU A 120 2.87 10.48 16.80
CA LEU A 120 3.68 11.63 16.43
C LEU A 120 5.05 11.55 17.13
N ASP A 121 6.13 11.71 16.35
CA ASP A 121 7.47 11.84 16.90
C ASP A 121 7.71 13.30 17.31
N GLU A 122 7.65 13.56 18.59
CA GLU A 122 7.86 14.90 19.19
C GLU A 122 9.31 15.13 19.63
N THR A 123 10.23 14.23 19.27
CA THR A 123 11.66 14.44 19.58
C THR A 123 12.20 15.62 18.80
N GLU A 124 13.10 16.37 19.42
CA GLU A 124 13.77 17.50 18.74
C GLU A 124 14.69 17.03 17.63
N GLY A 125 14.80 17.83 16.57
CA GLY A 125 15.74 17.59 15.46
C GLY A 125 15.12 17.82 14.08
N GLU A 126 15.92 17.71 13.06
CA GLU A 126 15.57 17.97 11.66
C GLU A 126 14.38 17.12 11.17
N TYR A 127 14.22 15.92 11.73
CA TYR A 127 13.19 14.97 11.36
C TYR A 127 12.07 14.82 12.40
N ALA A 128 11.94 15.80 13.31
CA ALA A 128 10.84 15.87 14.27
C ALA A 128 9.47 16.01 13.57
N TYR A 129 8.42 15.79 14.34
CA TYR A 129 7.03 15.93 13.89
C TYR A 129 6.67 15.05 12.68
N ARG A 130 7.24 13.87 12.61
CA ARG A 130 6.91 12.80 11.65
C ARG A 130 6.16 11.67 12.36
N ALA A 131 5.53 10.81 11.56
CA ALA A 131 4.97 9.59 12.13
C ALA A 131 6.08 8.68 12.67
N GLN A 132 5.89 8.12 13.86
CA GLN A 132 6.62 6.93 14.24
C GLN A 132 6.19 5.79 13.30
N PRO A 133 7.13 4.94 12.84
CA PRO A 133 6.79 3.87 11.91
C PRO A 133 5.97 2.79 12.59
N TYR A 134 4.76 2.59 12.11
CA TYR A 134 3.84 1.55 12.55
C TYR A 134 3.29 0.80 11.34
N THR A 135 3.03 -0.48 11.49
CA THR A 135 2.25 -1.26 10.52
C THR A 135 1.07 -1.88 11.23
N PHE A 136 -0.12 -1.58 10.74
CA PHE A 136 -1.38 -2.16 11.20
C PHE A 136 -1.85 -3.16 10.16
N VAL A 137 -2.22 -4.35 10.60
CA VAL A 137 -2.95 -5.33 9.78
C VAL A 137 -4.41 -5.24 10.20
N LEU A 138 -5.27 -4.86 9.26
CA LEU A 138 -6.68 -4.59 9.53
C LEU A 138 -7.56 -5.64 8.86
N ARG A 139 -8.64 -6.01 9.56
CA ARG A 139 -9.76 -6.75 8.98
C ARG A 139 -10.56 -5.85 8.03
N PRO A 140 -11.43 -6.41 7.17
CA PRO A 140 -12.26 -5.63 6.27
C PRO A 140 -13.14 -4.57 6.94
N ASP A 141 -13.57 -4.79 8.18
CA ASP A 141 -14.35 -3.86 9.00
C ASP A 141 -13.50 -2.80 9.72
N LEU A 142 -12.22 -2.72 9.41
CA LEU A 142 -11.19 -1.89 10.05
C LEU A 142 -10.83 -2.32 11.48
N THR A 143 -11.27 -3.46 11.96
CA THR A 143 -10.80 -4.00 13.24
C THR A 143 -9.32 -4.37 13.16
N ILE A 144 -8.53 -3.92 14.12
CA ILE A 144 -7.09 -4.17 14.19
C ILE A 144 -6.85 -5.65 14.51
N TYR A 145 -6.28 -6.37 13.56
CA TYR A 145 -5.84 -7.74 13.76
C TYR A 145 -4.48 -7.78 14.43
N LYS A 146 -3.53 -6.93 13.98
CA LYS A 146 -2.17 -6.89 14.53
C LYS A 146 -1.52 -5.52 14.38
N ILE A 147 -0.61 -5.21 15.30
CA ILE A 147 0.15 -3.96 15.34
C ILE A 147 1.64 -4.31 15.40
N TYR A 148 2.42 -3.72 14.49
CA TYR A 148 3.88 -3.76 14.51
C TYR A 148 4.42 -2.37 14.78
N ASN A 149 5.18 -2.23 15.89
CA ASN A 149 5.88 -0.99 16.20
C ASN A 149 7.27 -1.01 15.56
N GLY A 150 7.43 -0.25 14.49
CA GLY A 150 8.68 -0.16 13.71
C GLY A 150 9.69 0.85 14.23
N TRP A 151 9.45 1.47 15.40
CA TRP A 151 10.37 2.46 15.98
C TRP A 151 11.77 1.89 16.25
N PHE A 152 11.82 0.65 16.70
CA PHE A 152 13.08 -0.05 16.93
C PHE A 152 13.74 -0.51 15.62
N PHE A 153 15.04 -0.85 15.68
CA PHE A 153 15.84 -1.25 14.52
C PHE A 153 15.24 -2.42 13.72
N VAL A 154 14.61 -3.37 14.42
CA VAL A 154 14.04 -4.60 13.87
C VAL A 154 12.51 -4.67 14.03
N GLY A 155 11.87 -3.54 14.27
CA GLY A 155 10.43 -3.51 14.60
C GLY A 155 9.49 -3.54 13.39
N ARG A 156 9.98 -3.37 12.17
CA ARG A 156 9.16 -3.49 10.96
C ARG A 156 8.90 -4.95 10.63
N PRO A 157 7.65 -5.32 10.27
CA PRO A 157 7.35 -6.71 9.95
C PRO A 157 8.13 -7.19 8.73
N THR A 158 8.53 -8.44 8.76
CA THR A 158 9.02 -9.17 7.59
C THR A 158 7.87 -9.54 6.67
N LEU A 159 8.16 -9.90 5.42
CA LEU A 159 7.12 -10.39 4.50
C LEU A 159 6.51 -11.70 4.99
N ASP A 160 7.29 -12.55 5.66
CA ASP A 160 6.78 -13.83 6.18
C ASP A 160 5.81 -13.63 7.35
N GLU A 161 6.08 -12.66 8.24
CA GLU A 161 5.12 -12.28 9.29
C GLU A 161 3.81 -11.76 8.67
N LEU A 162 3.89 -10.89 7.67
CA LEU A 162 2.70 -10.40 6.97
C LEU A 162 1.94 -11.53 6.26
N ARG A 163 2.64 -12.49 5.63
CA ARG A 163 1.99 -13.66 5.02
C ARG A 163 1.26 -14.52 6.04
N LEU A 164 1.85 -14.75 7.20
CA LEU A 164 1.20 -15.50 8.28
C LEU A 164 -0.06 -14.81 8.78
N ASP A 165 0.00 -13.50 8.98
CA ASP A 165 -1.16 -12.71 9.40
C ASP A 165 -2.28 -12.75 8.35
N LEU A 166 -1.93 -12.55 7.08
CA LEU A 166 -2.91 -12.58 5.98
C LEU A 166 -3.54 -13.96 5.79
N ARG A 167 -2.75 -15.04 5.93
CA ARG A 167 -3.28 -16.41 5.91
C ARG A 167 -4.32 -16.61 7.00
N ALA A 168 -4.00 -16.23 8.24
CA ALA A 168 -4.94 -16.35 9.35
C ALA A 168 -6.22 -15.53 9.13
N LEU A 169 -6.12 -14.34 8.53
CA LEU A 169 -7.27 -13.52 8.18
C LEU A 169 -8.12 -14.16 7.08
N MET A 170 -7.48 -14.74 6.06
CA MET A 170 -8.20 -15.38 4.95
C MET A 170 -8.86 -16.70 5.38
N GLU A 171 -8.21 -17.49 6.23
CA GLU A 171 -8.80 -18.72 6.80
C GLU A 171 -10.03 -18.44 7.64
N ALA A 172 -10.08 -17.29 8.31
CA ALA A 172 -11.22 -16.88 9.12
C ALA A 172 -12.43 -16.37 8.31
N ARG A 173 -12.29 -16.19 6.99
CA ARG A 173 -13.38 -15.68 6.12
C ARG A 173 -14.37 -16.76 5.77
N SER A 174 -15.66 -16.40 5.83
CA SER A 174 -16.74 -17.31 5.46
C SER A 174 -16.94 -17.43 3.95
N ASP A 175 -16.59 -16.40 3.20
CA ASP A 175 -16.80 -16.27 1.75
C ASP A 175 -15.59 -16.72 0.90
N TYR A 176 -14.41 -16.89 1.50
CA TYR A 176 -13.20 -17.34 0.81
C TYR A 176 -13.11 -18.87 0.80
N ARG A 177 -13.92 -19.50 -0.05
CA ARG A 177 -13.95 -20.95 -0.22
C ARG A 177 -13.71 -21.34 -1.67
N TYR A 178 -13.07 -22.49 -1.88
CA TYR A 178 -12.82 -23.02 -3.22
C TYR A 178 -14.12 -23.19 -4.03
N GLU A 179 -15.23 -23.49 -3.36
CA GLU A 179 -16.54 -23.63 -3.97
C GLU A 179 -17.00 -22.34 -4.67
N ALA A 180 -16.58 -21.17 -4.21
CA ALA A 180 -16.90 -19.90 -4.86
C ALA A 180 -16.36 -19.83 -6.30
N TYR A 181 -15.25 -20.52 -6.60
CA TYR A 181 -14.68 -20.62 -7.94
C TYR A 181 -15.29 -21.74 -8.79
N ASN A 182 -16.15 -22.54 -8.22
CA ASN A 182 -16.75 -23.72 -8.87
C ASN A 182 -18.17 -23.46 -9.38
N THR A 183 -18.56 -22.20 -9.53
CA THR A 183 -19.90 -21.84 -10.04
C THR A 183 -19.99 -22.01 -11.56
N PRO A 184 -21.20 -22.23 -12.14
CA PRO A 184 -21.39 -22.30 -13.58
C PRO A 184 -20.87 -21.07 -14.33
N GLU A 185 -21.02 -19.88 -13.74
CA GLU A 185 -20.59 -18.61 -14.32
C GLU A 185 -19.06 -18.55 -14.41
N VAL A 186 -18.34 -18.92 -13.34
CA VAL A 186 -16.87 -18.95 -13.31
C VAL A 186 -16.34 -19.98 -14.30
N LYS A 187 -16.98 -21.13 -14.42
CA LYS A 187 -16.61 -22.18 -15.41
C LYS A 187 -16.78 -21.75 -16.86
N GLN A 188 -17.62 -20.76 -17.12
CA GLN A 188 -17.83 -20.21 -18.47
C GLN A 188 -16.80 -19.13 -18.85
N ILE A 189 -16.06 -18.60 -17.87
CA ILE A 189 -15.00 -17.62 -18.15
C ILE A 189 -13.93 -18.28 -19.04
N ARG A 190 -13.76 -17.74 -20.24
CA ARG A 190 -12.71 -18.14 -21.17
C ARG A 190 -11.64 -17.08 -21.19
N ILE A 191 -10.44 -17.42 -20.71
CA ILE A 191 -9.27 -16.55 -20.85
C ILE A 191 -8.58 -16.95 -22.15
N PRO A 192 -8.43 -16.05 -23.13
CA PRO A 192 -7.75 -16.35 -24.40
C PRO A 192 -6.32 -16.86 -24.14
N GLN A 193 -5.98 -18.00 -24.72
CA GLN A 193 -4.65 -18.61 -24.53
C GLN A 193 -3.49 -17.69 -24.93
N GLN A 194 -3.74 -16.74 -25.82
CA GLN A 194 -2.73 -15.75 -26.23
C GLN A 194 -2.32 -14.82 -25.11
N GLU A 195 -3.23 -14.47 -24.21
CA GLU A 195 -2.93 -13.62 -23.05
C GLU A 195 -2.04 -14.32 -22.02
N TRP A 196 -2.12 -15.65 -21.93
CA TRP A 196 -1.26 -16.44 -21.06
C TRP A 196 0.17 -16.61 -21.60
N LYS A 197 0.34 -16.66 -22.92
CA LYS A 197 1.65 -16.88 -23.56
C LYS A 197 2.52 -15.64 -23.58
N ASN A 198 1.93 -14.46 -23.50
CA ASN A 198 2.64 -13.18 -23.61
C ASN A 198 2.99 -12.52 -22.28
N GLY A 199 2.85 -13.23 -21.15
CA GLY A 199 2.96 -12.61 -19.81
C GLY A 199 1.74 -11.78 -19.49
N ALA A 200 1.69 -11.21 -18.27
CA ALA A 200 0.59 -10.35 -17.82
C ALA A 200 0.22 -9.33 -18.91
N PRO A 201 -1.09 -9.08 -19.14
CA PRO A 201 -1.51 -8.11 -20.14
C PRO A 201 -0.74 -6.82 -19.92
N SER A 202 0.00 -6.37 -20.92
CA SER A 202 0.57 -5.05 -20.92
C SER A 202 -0.60 -4.11 -20.69
N LEU A 203 -0.67 -3.47 -19.54
CA LEU A 203 -1.61 -2.41 -19.25
C LEU A 203 -1.61 -1.50 -20.47
N GLY A 204 -2.73 -1.46 -21.18
CA GLY A 204 -2.91 -1.01 -22.52
C GLY A 204 -1.91 0.03 -22.98
N ALA A 205 -1.21 -0.28 -24.02
CA ALA A 205 -0.32 0.64 -24.71
C ALA A 205 -1.10 1.87 -25.20
N THR A 206 -1.38 2.79 -24.32
CA THR A 206 -1.43 4.19 -24.68
C THR A 206 0.03 4.55 -24.91
N GLY A 207 0.47 4.60 -26.13
CA GLY A 207 1.79 4.88 -26.72
C GLY A 207 2.87 5.64 -25.95
N LEU A 208 3.01 5.43 -24.66
CA LEU A 208 4.09 5.90 -23.84
C LEU A 208 5.10 4.76 -23.67
N SER A 209 6.16 4.81 -24.46
CA SER A 209 7.34 4.00 -24.19
C SER A 209 7.89 4.42 -22.83
N ILE A 210 7.86 3.52 -21.84
CA ILE A 210 8.53 3.73 -20.57
C ILE A 210 10.03 3.60 -20.86
N ALA A 211 10.74 4.73 -20.92
CA ALA A 211 12.19 4.74 -20.96
C ALA A 211 12.71 4.46 -19.54
N GLN A 212 13.53 3.44 -19.38
CA GLN A 212 14.32 3.23 -18.17
C GLN A 212 15.61 4.03 -18.27
N GLY A 213 15.99 4.68 -17.18
CA GLY A 213 17.21 5.47 -17.16
C GLY A 213 17.59 5.92 -15.75
N ILE A 214 18.81 6.42 -15.62
CA ILE A 214 19.33 6.96 -14.35
C ILE A 214 19.05 8.46 -14.32
N VAL A 215 18.34 8.92 -13.28
CA VAL A 215 18.16 10.36 -13.05
C VAL A 215 19.52 10.97 -12.73
N ARG A 216 20.03 11.83 -13.62
CA ARG A 216 21.29 12.52 -13.45
C ARG A 216 21.19 13.70 -12.50
N TRP A 217 20.12 14.46 -12.63
CA TRP A 217 19.77 15.53 -11.70
C TRP A 217 18.29 15.88 -11.84
N PHE A 218 17.72 16.44 -10.80
CA PHE A 218 16.34 16.93 -10.77
C PHE A 218 16.28 18.19 -9.91
N ASP A 219 15.74 19.26 -10.46
CA ASP A 219 15.48 20.50 -9.75
C ASP A 219 14.06 20.51 -9.20
N LEU A 220 13.94 20.49 -7.89
CA LEU A 220 12.67 20.47 -7.17
C LEU A 220 11.85 21.74 -7.31
N GLN A 221 12.49 22.88 -7.62
CA GLN A 221 11.78 24.17 -7.76
C GLN A 221 11.16 24.34 -9.13
N SER A 222 11.84 23.93 -10.17
CA SER A 222 11.38 24.04 -11.56
C SER A 222 10.63 22.80 -12.06
N GLY A 223 10.72 21.67 -11.36
CA GLY A 223 10.17 20.39 -11.79
C GLY A 223 10.90 19.77 -12.98
N ASN A 224 12.07 20.29 -13.36
CA ASN A 224 12.87 19.82 -14.49
C ASN A 224 13.99 18.89 -14.06
N GLY A 225 14.34 17.93 -14.90
CA GLY A 225 15.44 17.01 -14.64
C GLY A 225 15.93 16.34 -15.91
N VAL A 226 17.09 15.70 -15.82
CA VAL A 226 17.69 14.92 -16.90
C VAL A 226 17.77 13.46 -16.50
N ILE A 227 17.23 12.61 -17.37
CA ILE A 227 17.33 11.14 -17.25
C ILE A 227 18.29 10.67 -18.35
N ALA A 228 19.37 10.01 -17.95
CA ALA A 228 20.20 9.30 -18.90
C ALA A 228 19.56 7.94 -19.20
N GLN A 229 19.18 7.73 -20.44
CA GLN A 229 18.59 6.47 -20.91
C GLN A 229 19.70 5.40 -21.07
N ASP A 230 19.47 4.20 -20.54
CA ASP A 230 20.39 3.08 -20.73
C ASP A 230 20.44 2.72 -22.22
N GLY A 231 21.66 2.79 -22.81
CA GLY A 231 21.91 2.39 -24.19
C GLY A 231 21.93 3.52 -25.23
N ALA A 232 21.96 4.79 -24.83
CA ALA A 232 22.27 5.91 -25.70
C ALA A 232 23.74 6.35 -25.48
N ASP A 233 24.61 6.03 -26.40
CA ASP A 233 25.94 6.63 -26.53
C ASP A 233 25.86 8.12 -26.91
#